data_1907a1fd12ce0f0388655ab6e318bef5
#
_entry.id   1907a1fd12ce0f0388655ab6e318bef5
#
_cell.length_a   1.000
_cell.length_b   1.000
_cell.length_c   1.000
_cell.angle_alpha   90.00
_cell.angle_beta   90.00
_cell.angle_gamma   90.00
#
_symmetry.space_group_name_H-M   'P 1'
#
loop_
_entity.id
_entity.type
_entity.pdbx_description
1 polymer ?
#
loop_
_entity_poly.entity_id
_entity_poly.type
_entity_poly.pdbx_seq_one_letter_code
_entity_poly.pdbx_strand_id
1 'polypeptide(L)'
;TQKLKTLSSFGDFKGELGEMNVKVSIDKKEGTLTISDHGIGMTAEEIDKYINQIAFSGAEEFLNKYKNDANAIIGHFGFGFYSSFMVAKKVEIRTLSYQENAKPVMWSCDGSPEYTMSEIDKKERGTDIVLYIDDENKEFLEDSKIESLLKKYCRFLPVPVIFGKEQEWKDGKYVDTDKDKIINDTTPAWTKK
;
A
#
# COMPACT_ATOMS: atom_id res chain seq x y z
N THR A 1 -1.52 -9.11 -3.97
CA THR A 1 -0.76 -9.78 -5.05
C THR A 1 -0.57 -11.28 -4.79
N GLN A 2 0.06 -11.74 -3.70
CA GLN A 2 0.29 -13.18 -3.45
C GLN A 2 -1.01 -13.99 -3.42
N LYS A 3 -2.03 -13.53 -2.70
CA LYS A 3 -3.33 -14.21 -2.61
C LYS A 3 -3.99 -14.37 -3.98
N LEU A 4 -3.86 -13.39 -4.88
CA LEU A 4 -4.37 -13.49 -6.24
C LEU A 4 -3.63 -14.56 -7.06
N LYS A 5 -2.30 -14.66 -6.95
CA LYS A 5 -1.52 -15.74 -7.58
C LYS A 5 -2.00 -17.11 -7.11
N THR A 6 -2.25 -17.26 -5.82
CA THR A 6 -2.76 -18.50 -5.23
C THR A 6 -4.16 -18.84 -5.79
N LEU A 7 -5.10 -17.88 -5.79
CA LEU A 7 -6.44 -18.09 -6.38
C LEU A 7 -6.38 -18.49 -7.86
N SER A 8 -5.48 -17.85 -8.63
CA SER A 8 -5.27 -18.21 -10.04
C SER A 8 -4.70 -19.63 -10.19
N SER A 9 -3.75 -20.04 -9.34
CA SER A 9 -3.16 -21.38 -9.41
C SER A 9 -4.15 -22.50 -9.03
N PHE A 10 -5.16 -22.22 -8.22
CA PHE A 10 -6.25 -23.14 -7.88
C PHE A 10 -7.44 -23.07 -8.82
N GLY A 11 -7.42 -22.17 -9.83
CA GLY A 11 -8.52 -22.01 -10.79
C GLY A 11 -9.71 -21.19 -10.27
N ASP A 12 -9.61 -20.62 -9.09
CA ASP A 12 -10.65 -19.77 -8.48
C ASP A 12 -10.65 -18.34 -9.04
N PHE A 13 -9.64 -17.99 -9.81
CA PHE A 13 -9.55 -16.73 -10.57
C PHE A 13 -9.22 -17.02 -12.02
N LYS A 14 -10.13 -16.64 -12.92
CA LYS A 14 -10.03 -16.87 -14.39
C LYS A 14 -9.65 -15.62 -15.19
N GLY A 15 -9.51 -14.47 -14.52
CA GLY A 15 -9.13 -13.21 -15.14
C GLY A 15 -7.63 -13.10 -15.42
N GLU A 16 -7.23 -12.07 -16.13
CA GLU A 16 -5.82 -11.74 -16.31
C GLU A 16 -5.20 -11.26 -15.00
N LEU A 17 -4.06 -11.83 -14.64
CA LEU A 17 -3.32 -11.43 -13.44
C LEU A 17 -2.82 -9.99 -13.56
N GLY A 18 -2.44 -9.56 -14.76
CA GLY A 18 -1.81 -8.27 -15.01
C GLY A 18 -0.45 -8.15 -14.32
N GLU A 19 -0.02 -6.93 -14.13
CA GLU A 19 1.25 -6.64 -13.45
C GLU A 19 1.14 -6.89 -11.94
N MET A 20 1.92 -7.84 -11.44
CA MET A 20 1.92 -8.25 -10.05
C MET A 20 3.01 -7.53 -9.27
N ASN A 21 2.92 -6.21 -9.19
CA ASN A 21 3.84 -5.34 -8.49
C ASN A 21 3.11 -4.50 -7.43
N VAL A 22 3.89 -3.79 -6.63
CA VAL A 22 3.44 -2.73 -5.72
C VAL A 22 4.15 -1.45 -6.15
N LYS A 23 3.39 -0.40 -6.43
CA LYS A 23 3.92 0.91 -6.81
C LYS A 23 3.79 1.90 -5.67
N VAL A 24 4.88 2.57 -5.35
CA VAL A 24 4.90 3.66 -4.38
C VAL A 24 5.13 4.97 -5.12
N SER A 25 4.37 6.00 -4.79
CA SER A 25 4.49 7.32 -5.40
C SER A 25 4.25 8.43 -4.38
N ILE A 26 4.88 9.57 -4.61
CA ILE A 26 4.72 10.79 -3.81
C ILE A 26 4.15 11.88 -4.70
N ASP A 27 3.13 12.56 -4.20
CA ASP A 27 2.67 13.83 -4.75
C ASP A 27 2.97 14.94 -3.73
N LYS A 28 4.04 15.69 -4.00
CA LYS A 28 4.49 16.79 -3.12
C LYS A 28 3.50 17.95 -3.09
N LYS A 29 2.73 18.15 -4.18
CA LYS A 29 1.74 19.23 -4.27
C LYS A 29 0.53 18.94 -3.40
N GLU A 30 0.02 17.72 -3.48
CA GLU A 30 -1.11 17.26 -2.67
C GLU A 30 -0.68 16.81 -1.26
N GLY A 31 0.62 16.65 -1.01
CA GLY A 31 1.17 16.17 0.26
C GLY A 31 0.82 14.70 0.53
N THR A 32 0.80 13.87 -0.51
CA THR A 32 0.38 12.47 -0.37
C THR A 32 1.49 11.48 -0.72
N LEU A 33 1.50 10.37 0.02
CA LEU A 33 2.24 9.16 -0.28
C LEU A 33 1.22 8.07 -0.63
N THR A 34 1.33 7.50 -1.82
CA THR A 34 0.40 6.47 -2.32
C THR A 34 1.10 5.14 -2.49
N ILE A 35 0.47 4.07 -2.02
CA ILE A 35 0.90 2.68 -2.19
C ILE A 35 -0.20 1.96 -2.96
N SER A 36 0.11 1.50 -4.18
CA SER A 36 -0.84 0.88 -5.10
C SER A 36 -0.45 -0.57 -5.38
N ASP A 37 -1.42 -1.47 -5.38
CA ASP A 37 -1.27 -2.85 -5.84
C ASP A 37 -2.40 -3.27 -6.80
N HIS A 38 -2.16 -4.32 -7.57
CA HIS A 38 -3.13 -4.94 -8.46
C HIS A 38 -3.58 -6.33 -7.93
N GLY A 39 -3.66 -6.46 -6.60
CA GLY A 39 -4.07 -7.68 -5.92
C GLY A 39 -5.56 -7.98 -6.04
N ILE A 40 -6.10 -8.68 -5.03
CA ILE A 40 -7.51 -9.09 -5.01
C ILE A 40 -8.49 -7.92 -4.83
N GLY A 41 -8.03 -6.77 -4.34
CA GLY A 41 -8.91 -5.69 -3.91
C GLY A 41 -9.81 -6.08 -2.74
N MET A 42 -10.78 -5.23 -2.45
CA MET A 42 -11.79 -5.45 -1.39
C MET A 42 -13.15 -4.95 -1.87
N THR A 43 -14.23 -5.60 -1.40
CA THR A 43 -15.59 -5.06 -1.49
C THR A 43 -15.88 -4.11 -0.33
N ALA A 44 -17.00 -3.40 -0.38
CA ALA A 44 -17.45 -2.54 0.72
C ALA A 44 -17.63 -3.34 2.03
N GLU A 45 -18.21 -4.53 1.94
CA GLU A 45 -18.42 -5.43 3.08
C GLU A 45 -17.10 -5.95 3.65
N GLU A 46 -16.11 -6.21 2.80
CA GLU A 46 -14.78 -6.61 3.23
C GLU A 46 -14.04 -5.47 3.94
N ILE A 47 -14.17 -4.24 3.46
CA ILE A 47 -13.67 -3.05 4.17
C ILE A 47 -14.32 -2.92 5.54
N ASP A 48 -15.64 -3.01 5.59
CA ASP A 48 -16.37 -2.93 6.86
C ASP A 48 -15.90 -4.00 7.85
N LYS A 49 -15.76 -5.21 7.39
CA LYS A 49 -15.31 -6.34 8.23
C LYS A 49 -13.84 -6.25 8.68
N TYR A 50 -12.92 -5.90 7.77
CA TYR A 50 -11.48 -6.03 8.04
C TYR A 50 -10.81 -4.71 8.43
N ILE A 51 -11.41 -3.59 8.08
CA ILE A 51 -10.89 -2.26 8.41
C ILE A 51 -11.68 -1.65 9.56
N ASN A 52 -13.00 -1.52 9.43
CA ASN A 52 -13.81 -0.81 10.42
C ASN A 52 -13.93 -1.54 11.76
N GLN A 53 -14.11 -2.87 11.76
CA GLN A 53 -14.28 -3.62 13.02
C GLN A 53 -13.03 -3.59 13.89
N ILE A 54 -11.86 -3.51 13.28
CA ILE A 54 -10.59 -3.35 14.02
C ILE A 54 -10.46 -1.90 14.49
N ALA A 55 -10.85 -0.90 13.67
CA ALA A 55 -10.80 0.52 14.05
C ALA A 55 -11.75 0.85 15.22
N PHE A 56 -12.95 0.28 15.25
CA PHE A 56 -13.93 0.55 16.29
C PHE A 56 -13.65 -0.13 17.63
N SER A 57 -13.02 -1.30 17.64
CA SER A 57 -12.82 -2.05 18.89
C SER A 57 -11.48 -1.80 19.57
N GLY A 58 -10.57 -1.10 18.95
CA GLY A 58 -9.20 -1.16 19.41
C GLY A 58 -8.30 0.05 19.26
N ALA A 59 -8.71 1.15 18.64
CA ALA A 59 -7.77 2.26 18.43
C ALA A 59 -7.30 2.85 19.78
N GLU A 60 -8.20 3.12 20.74
CA GLU A 60 -7.81 3.56 22.07
C GLU A 60 -7.20 2.44 22.92
N GLU A 61 -7.77 1.23 22.91
CA GLU A 61 -7.16 0.07 23.59
C GLU A 61 -5.82 -0.31 22.99
N PHE A 62 -5.69 -0.22 21.67
CA PHE A 62 -4.44 -0.47 20.96
C PHE A 62 -3.37 0.54 21.34
N LEU A 63 -3.65 1.84 21.28
CA LEU A 63 -2.69 2.89 21.67
C LEU A 63 -2.34 2.79 23.16
N ASN A 64 -3.27 2.40 24.02
CA ASN A 64 -3.02 2.22 25.45
C ASN A 64 -2.27 0.92 25.77
N LYS A 65 -2.54 -0.17 25.03
CA LYS A 65 -1.95 -1.49 25.26
C LYS A 65 -0.52 -1.62 24.73
N TYR A 66 -0.16 -0.84 23.71
CA TYR A 66 1.11 -0.98 22.98
C TYR A 66 2.10 0.16 23.20
N LYS A 67 1.77 1.17 24.01
CA LYS A 67 2.76 2.19 24.45
C LYS A 67 4.00 1.59 25.12
N ASN A 68 3.92 0.37 25.64
CA ASN A 68 5.01 -0.29 26.37
C ASN A 68 5.67 -1.44 25.61
N ASP A 69 5.20 -1.85 24.42
CA ASP A 69 5.72 -3.06 23.74
C ASP A 69 5.77 -2.88 22.20
N ALA A 70 6.41 -1.80 21.75
CA ALA A 70 6.55 -1.46 20.31
C ALA A 70 7.31 -2.52 19.48
N ASN A 71 7.93 -3.53 20.10
CA ASN A 71 8.77 -4.52 19.42
C ASN A 71 8.07 -5.85 19.12
N ALA A 72 6.84 -6.10 19.56
CA ALA A 72 6.22 -7.42 19.51
C ALA A 72 5.25 -7.65 18.32
N ILE A 73 4.98 -6.64 17.49
CA ILE A 73 3.91 -6.73 16.49
C ILE A 73 4.40 -6.39 15.11
N ILE A 74 4.91 -7.37 14.42
CA ILE A 74 5.14 -7.33 12.98
C ILE A 74 4.25 -8.39 12.30
N GLY A 75 3.15 -7.94 11.69
CA GLY A 75 2.63 -8.61 10.51
C GLY A 75 1.56 -9.69 10.65
N HIS A 76 1.10 -10.10 11.83
CA HIS A 76 0.13 -11.20 11.95
C HIS A 76 -1.34 -10.79 12.15
N PHE A 77 -1.65 -9.52 12.43
CA PHE A 77 -2.99 -9.11 12.88
C PHE A 77 -3.63 -7.93 12.15
N GLY A 78 -3.16 -7.56 10.97
CA GLY A 78 -3.74 -6.41 10.21
C GLY A 78 -3.43 -5.03 10.79
N PHE A 79 -2.70 -4.93 11.87
CA PHE A 79 -2.38 -3.67 12.57
C PHE A 79 -1.43 -2.74 11.81
N GLY A 80 -0.73 -3.23 10.79
CA GLY A 80 0.18 -2.40 9.98
C GLY A 80 -0.52 -1.21 9.33
N PHE A 81 -1.78 -1.35 8.96
CA PHE A 81 -2.57 -0.28 8.39
C PHE A 81 -2.75 0.91 9.34
N TYR A 82 -2.99 0.66 10.63
CA TYR A 82 -3.20 1.73 11.61
C TYR A 82 -1.95 2.54 11.92
N SER A 83 -0.76 1.97 11.70
CA SER A 83 0.48 2.73 11.84
C SER A 83 0.57 3.89 10.83
N SER A 84 -0.23 3.88 9.78
CA SER A 84 -0.36 4.99 8.82
C SER A 84 -0.80 6.29 9.49
N PHE A 85 -1.65 6.21 10.51
CA PHE A 85 -2.11 7.38 11.26
C PHE A 85 -1.04 7.99 12.19
N MET A 86 0.11 7.36 12.32
CA MET A 86 1.26 7.95 13.03
C MET A 86 1.96 9.04 12.21
N VAL A 87 1.74 9.06 10.89
CA VAL A 87 2.40 9.98 9.97
C VAL A 87 1.44 10.71 9.03
N ALA A 88 0.16 10.29 9.03
CA ALA A 88 -0.85 10.83 8.15
C ALA A 88 -2.03 11.42 8.94
N LYS A 89 -2.42 12.64 8.58
CA LYS A 89 -3.63 13.29 9.11
C LYS A 89 -4.93 12.73 8.52
N LYS A 90 -4.82 11.98 7.41
CA LYS A 90 -5.95 11.32 6.76
C LYS A 90 -5.42 10.15 5.93
N VAL A 91 -6.18 9.07 5.90
CA VAL A 91 -5.90 7.89 5.08
C VAL A 91 -7.12 7.58 4.21
N GLU A 92 -6.87 7.31 2.92
CA GLU A 92 -7.89 6.79 2.00
C GLU A 92 -7.49 5.40 1.51
N ILE A 93 -8.48 4.52 1.38
CA ILE A 93 -8.37 3.25 0.66
C ILE A 93 -9.29 3.34 -0.54
N ARG A 94 -8.74 3.24 -1.75
CA ARG A 94 -9.48 3.18 -3.01
C ARG A 94 -9.29 1.80 -3.59
N THR A 95 -10.36 1.01 -3.72
CA THR A 95 -10.23 -0.41 -4.04
C THR A 95 -11.31 -0.91 -4.97
N LEU A 96 -10.94 -1.87 -5.81
CA LEU A 96 -11.85 -2.65 -6.65
C LEU A 96 -11.51 -4.12 -6.48
N SER A 97 -12.48 -4.90 -6.01
CA SER A 97 -12.35 -6.34 -5.81
C SER A 97 -12.27 -7.11 -7.15
N TYR A 98 -11.60 -8.26 -7.11
CA TYR A 98 -11.57 -9.22 -8.23
C TYR A 98 -12.91 -9.93 -8.47
N GLN A 99 -13.84 -9.82 -7.51
CA GLN A 99 -15.12 -10.49 -7.56
C GLN A 99 -15.98 -9.90 -8.68
N GLU A 100 -16.71 -10.77 -9.38
CA GLU A 100 -17.63 -10.35 -10.44
C GLU A 100 -18.69 -9.38 -9.89
N ASN A 101 -18.97 -8.32 -10.63
CA ASN A 101 -19.93 -7.25 -10.27
C ASN A 101 -19.56 -6.46 -9.01
N ALA A 102 -18.34 -6.60 -8.47
CA ALA A 102 -17.90 -5.73 -7.38
C ALA A 102 -17.84 -4.28 -7.84
N LYS A 103 -18.33 -3.39 -7.00
CA LYS A 103 -18.24 -1.94 -7.24
C LYS A 103 -16.97 -1.38 -6.59
N PRO A 104 -16.29 -0.46 -7.27
CA PRO A 104 -15.15 0.21 -6.68
C PRO A 104 -15.60 1.16 -5.58
N VAL A 105 -14.89 1.12 -4.46
CA VAL A 105 -15.22 1.92 -3.28
C VAL A 105 -14.00 2.67 -2.76
N MET A 106 -14.26 3.82 -2.16
CA MET A 106 -13.31 4.58 -1.37
C MET A 106 -13.77 4.60 0.08
N TRP A 107 -12.84 4.27 0.96
CA TRP A 107 -12.95 4.46 2.40
C TRP A 107 -11.99 5.58 2.81
N SER A 108 -12.39 6.43 3.75
CA SER A 108 -11.56 7.53 4.23
C SER A 108 -11.78 7.76 5.73
N CYS A 109 -10.68 7.98 6.45
CA CYS A 109 -10.69 8.31 7.87
C CYS A 109 -9.54 9.28 8.18
N ASP A 110 -9.78 10.20 9.10
CA ASP A 110 -8.81 11.18 9.59
C ASP A 110 -8.24 10.83 10.98
N GLY A 111 -8.42 9.58 11.40
CA GLY A 111 -8.01 9.11 12.73
C GLY A 111 -9.07 9.30 13.81
N SER A 112 -10.18 9.98 13.52
CA SER A 112 -11.36 10.02 14.39
C SER A 112 -12.10 8.66 14.37
N PRO A 113 -13.05 8.44 15.29
CA PRO A 113 -13.92 7.25 15.24
C PRO A 113 -14.83 7.19 14.01
N GLU A 114 -14.96 8.30 13.28
CA GLU A 114 -15.80 8.40 12.10
C GLU A 114 -15.02 8.09 10.82
N TYR A 115 -15.66 7.42 9.89
CA TYR A 115 -15.15 7.19 8.56
C TYR A 115 -16.21 7.50 7.50
N THR A 116 -15.77 7.70 6.28
CA THR A 116 -16.67 7.82 5.13
C THR A 116 -16.42 6.69 4.14
N MET A 117 -17.49 6.21 3.50
CA MET A 117 -17.39 5.23 2.43
C MET A 117 -18.29 5.66 1.27
N SER A 118 -17.76 5.62 0.04
CA SER A 118 -18.48 6.02 -1.17
C SER A 118 -18.05 5.19 -2.37
N GLU A 119 -18.96 5.00 -3.34
CA GLU A 119 -18.60 4.46 -4.64
C GLU A 119 -17.73 5.47 -5.39
N ILE A 120 -16.74 4.98 -6.16
CA ILE A 120 -15.82 5.78 -6.97
C ILE A 120 -15.71 5.21 -8.40
N ASP A 121 -15.09 5.95 -9.31
CA ASP A 121 -14.73 5.43 -10.63
C ASP A 121 -13.27 4.90 -10.60
N LYS A 122 -13.11 3.61 -10.28
CA LYS A 122 -11.84 2.88 -10.39
C LYS A 122 -12.04 1.69 -11.32
N LYS A 123 -11.29 1.64 -12.42
CA LYS A 123 -11.43 0.62 -13.47
C LYS A 123 -10.53 -0.57 -13.25
N GLU A 124 -9.40 -0.37 -12.62
CA GLU A 124 -8.40 -1.41 -12.40
C GLU A 124 -8.61 -2.08 -11.04
N ARG A 125 -8.59 -3.43 -11.05
CA ARG A 125 -8.58 -4.24 -9.83
C ARG A 125 -7.38 -3.90 -8.96
N GLY A 126 -7.56 -3.96 -7.66
CA GLY A 126 -6.50 -3.76 -6.68
C GLY A 126 -6.83 -2.67 -5.69
N THR A 127 -5.84 -2.25 -4.94
CA THR A 127 -6.00 -1.30 -3.84
C THR A 127 -4.95 -0.20 -3.91
N ASP A 128 -5.39 1.05 -3.76
CA ASP A 128 -4.54 2.20 -3.52
C ASP A 128 -4.76 2.68 -2.09
N ILE A 129 -3.69 2.76 -1.32
CA ILE A 129 -3.68 3.37 0.01
C ILE A 129 -3.02 4.74 -0.14
N VAL A 130 -3.78 5.80 0.12
CA VAL A 130 -3.33 7.19 0.02
C VAL A 130 -3.19 7.78 1.41
N LEU A 131 -1.97 8.14 1.78
CA LEU A 131 -1.63 8.77 3.05
C LEU A 131 -1.48 10.26 2.83
N TYR A 132 -2.33 11.07 3.42
CA TYR A 132 -2.18 12.53 3.49
C TYR A 132 -1.24 12.85 4.65
N ILE A 133 0.02 13.07 4.34
CA ILE A 133 1.08 13.25 5.33
C ILE A 133 0.82 14.52 6.14
N ASP A 134 0.96 14.42 7.45
CA ASP A 134 0.81 15.58 8.34
C ASP A 134 2.02 16.52 8.28
N ASP A 135 1.88 17.71 8.87
CA ASP A 135 2.91 18.75 8.79
C ASP A 135 4.18 18.42 9.57
N GLU A 136 4.09 17.58 10.59
CA GLU A 136 5.23 17.18 11.44
C GLU A 136 6.06 16.07 10.76
N ASN A 137 5.47 15.35 9.81
CA ASN A 137 6.04 14.19 9.15
C ASN A 137 6.39 14.40 7.67
N LYS A 138 6.58 15.65 7.22
CA LYS A 138 6.88 15.99 5.82
C LYS A 138 8.12 15.31 5.24
N GLU A 139 9.00 14.78 6.07
CA GLU A 139 10.13 13.98 5.62
C GLU A 139 9.71 12.75 4.79
N PHE A 140 8.49 12.22 5.00
CA PHE A 140 7.93 11.11 4.22
C PHE A 140 7.42 11.54 2.83
N LEU A 141 7.51 12.82 2.48
CA LEU A 141 7.31 13.34 1.13
C LEU A 141 8.63 13.52 0.35
N GLU A 142 9.76 13.15 0.97
CA GLU A 142 11.07 13.20 0.30
C GLU A 142 11.41 11.85 -0.34
N ASP A 143 11.73 11.89 -1.64
CA ASP A 143 12.03 10.69 -2.43
C ASP A 143 13.17 9.87 -1.82
N SER A 144 14.24 10.53 -1.36
CA SER A 144 15.39 9.88 -0.73
C SER A 144 15.03 9.14 0.56
N LYS A 145 14.12 9.70 1.36
CA LYS A 145 13.63 9.08 2.59
C LYS A 145 12.85 7.81 2.29
N ILE A 146 11.88 7.89 1.36
CA ILE A 146 11.05 6.74 0.98
C ILE A 146 11.89 5.67 0.29
N GLU A 147 12.78 6.03 -0.64
CA GLU A 147 13.67 5.07 -1.28
C GLU A 147 14.53 4.32 -0.26
N SER A 148 15.09 5.03 0.72
CA SER A 148 15.90 4.43 1.80
C SER A 148 15.09 3.44 2.62
N LEU A 149 13.85 3.79 3.01
CA LEU A 149 12.95 2.91 3.76
C LEU A 149 12.56 1.67 2.95
N LEU A 150 12.20 1.83 1.68
CA LEU A 150 11.85 0.72 0.80
C LEU A 150 13.05 -0.24 0.61
N LYS A 151 14.25 0.28 0.38
CA LYS A 151 15.47 -0.53 0.29
C LYS A 151 15.78 -1.28 1.58
N LYS A 152 15.53 -0.66 2.74
CA LYS A 152 15.79 -1.26 4.04
C LYS A 152 14.79 -2.37 4.39
N TYR A 153 13.50 -2.12 4.20
CA TYR A 153 12.44 -2.99 4.72
C TYR A 153 11.81 -3.89 3.65
N CYS A 154 11.85 -3.51 2.38
CA CYS A 154 11.24 -4.26 1.29
C CYS A 154 12.23 -5.05 0.44
N ARG A 155 13.53 -5.02 0.77
CA ARG A 155 14.64 -5.53 -0.06
C ARG A 155 14.41 -6.93 -0.63
N PHE A 156 13.80 -7.82 0.12
CA PHE A 156 13.64 -9.24 -0.24
C PHE A 156 12.17 -9.67 -0.35
N LEU A 157 11.27 -8.72 -0.53
CA LEU A 157 9.87 -9.08 -0.79
C LEU A 157 9.74 -9.82 -2.12
N PRO A 158 8.89 -10.87 -2.19
CA PRO A 158 8.74 -11.70 -3.39
C PRO A 158 7.89 -11.04 -4.48
N VAL A 159 7.59 -9.77 -4.33
CA VAL A 159 6.79 -8.96 -5.26
C VAL A 159 7.62 -7.73 -5.62
N PRO A 160 7.74 -7.35 -6.90
CA PRO A 160 8.43 -6.13 -7.30
C PRO A 160 7.82 -4.90 -6.62
N VAL A 161 8.66 -4.09 -6.01
CA VAL A 161 8.30 -2.78 -5.45
C VAL A 161 8.90 -1.72 -6.35
N ILE A 162 8.02 -0.91 -6.95
CA ILE A 162 8.38 0.14 -7.90
C ILE A 162 8.35 1.49 -7.19
N PHE A 163 9.42 2.26 -7.33
CA PHE A 163 9.49 3.65 -6.86
C PHE A 163 10.31 4.50 -7.81
N GLY A 164 9.65 5.44 -8.48
CA GLY A 164 10.25 6.32 -9.47
C GLY A 164 10.57 5.63 -10.80
N LYS A 165 11.45 6.25 -11.57
CA LYS A 165 11.90 5.79 -12.89
C LYS A 165 13.38 5.44 -12.86
N GLU A 166 13.82 4.54 -13.77
CA GLU A 166 15.22 4.37 -14.04
C GLU A 166 15.78 5.64 -14.67
N GLN A 167 17.03 5.97 -14.34
CA GLN A 167 17.70 7.15 -14.86
C GLN A 167 18.83 6.76 -15.78
N GLU A 168 19.00 7.48 -16.88
CA GLU A 168 20.16 7.39 -17.77
C GLU A 168 20.95 8.71 -17.78
N TRP A 169 22.25 8.59 -17.99
CA TRP A 169 23.12 9.76 -18.14
C TRP A 169 23.00 10.29 -19.56
N LYS A 170 22.53 11.52 -19.75
CA LYS A 170 22.38 12.16 -21.04
C LYS A 170 22.71 13.65 -20.94
N ASP A 171 23.57 14.12 -21.84
CA ASP A 171 23.96 15.54 -21.97
C ASP A 171 24.43 16.17 -20.63
N GLY A 172 25.24 15.44 -19.85
CA GLY A 172 25.82 15.95 -18.60
C GLY A 172 24.88 15.94 -17.38
N LYS A 173 23.71 15.27 -17.47
CA LYS A 173 22.75 15.12 -16.37
C LYS A 173 22.06 13.75 -16.39
N TYR A 174 21.53 13.35 -15.24
CA TYR A 174 20.62 12.21 -15.17
C TYR A 174 19.22 12.62 -15.61
N VAL A 175 18.61 11.85 -16.49
CA VAL A 175 17.24 12.03 -16.97
C VAL A 175 16.44 10.75 -16.73
N ASP A 176 15.18 10.89 -16.34
CA ASP A 176 14.29 9.76 -16.15
C ASP A 176 13.98 9.10 -17.49
N THR A 177 13.99 7.77 -17.51
CA THR A 177 13.54 6.95 -18.63
C THR A 177 12.05 6.61 -18.49
N ASP A 178 11.49 5.93 -19.49
CA ASP A 178 10.13 5.40 -19.42
C ASP A 178 10.02 4.14 -18.53
N LYS A 179 11.15 3.57 -18.10
CA LYS A 179 11.18 2.34 -17.32
C LYS A 179 10.97 2.60 -15.84
N ASP A 180 10.11 1.80 -15.21
CA ASP A 180 9.89 1.81 -13.79
C ASP A 180 11.12 1.26 -13.03
N LYS A 181 11.51 1.96 -11.96
CA LYS A 181 12.63 1.56 -11.09
C LYS A 181 12.16 0.57 -10.04
N ILE A 182 12.63 -0.67 -10.14
CA ILE A 182 12.39 -1.71 -9.13
C ILE A 182 13.42 -1.57 -8.01
N ILE A 183 12.95 -1.41 -6.77
CA ILE A 183 13.79 -1.11 -5.60
C ILE A 183 14.34 -2.38 -4.94
N ASN A 184 13.62 -3.49 -5.02
CA ASN A 184 13.90 -4.72 -4.31
C ASN A 184 14.40 -5.85 -5.21
N ASP A 185 15.05 -6.86 -4.61
CA ASP A 185 15.46 -8.09 -5.28
C ASP A 185 14.44 -9.19 -5.00
N THR A 186 13.63 -9.53 -6.00
CA THR A 186 12.59 -10.58 -5.89
C THR A 186 13.14 -11.99 -6.01
N THR A 187 14.41 -12.16 -6.42
CA THR A 187 15.08 -13.45 -6.60
C THR A 187 16.47 -13.44 -5.96
N PRO A 188 16.55 -13.28 -4.64
CA PRO A 188 17.83 -13.25 -3.95
C PRO A 188 18.62 -14.54 -4.17
N ALA A 189 19.94 -14.47 -4.08
CA ALA A 189 20.86 -15.55 -4.47
C ALA A 189 20.58 -16.91 -3.79
N TRP A 190 20.07 -16.88 -2.56
CA TRP A 190 19.71 -18.09 -1.81
C TRP A 190 18.40 -18.78 -2.25
N THR A 191 17.61 -18.15 -3.13
CA THR A 191 16.40 -18.74 -3.72
C THR A 191 16.69 -19.33 -5.11
N LYS A 192 17.87 -19.08 -5.68
CA LYS A 192 18.29 -19.67 -6.97
C LYS A 192 18.70 -21.11 -6.71
N LYS A 193 17.97 -22.05 -7.33
CA LYS A 193 18.34 -23.47 -7.39
C LYS A 193 19.47 -23.66 -8.37
#